data_6e67b02b2ae23859f15e3b0dff19b4cb
#
_entry.id   6e67b02b2ae23859f15e3b0dff19b4cb
#
_cell.length_a   1.000
_cell.length_b   1.000
_cell.length_c   1.000
_cell.angle_alpha   90.00
_cell.angle_beta   90.00
_cell.angle_gamma   90.00
#
_symmetry.space_group_name_H-M   'P 1'
#
loop_
_entity.id
_entity.type
_entity.pdbx_description
1 polymer ?
#
loop_
_entity_poly.entity_id
_entity_poly.type
_entity_poly.pdbx_seq_one_letter_code
_entity_poly.pdbx_strand_id
1 'polypeptide(L)'
;MTEASGQGRRLPGCGWLLALTLVAVPSPATAATTAEVFIEALTSPELAARVAAGATTVLLPIGGTEQNGPHMVLGKHNRRVQLLAGRIAQQLGQTLVAPVLAYVPEGSIDPPAAHMRFAGTISIGEPAFEALLESAARSFRRHGFNEVVLLADHGGYLKCLERVAARLNREWSKRPAAGQAPARVVALTEYYRAAVDGHAELLRAKGFAQAEIGSHAGLADTALTLALDPSLVRLDRLQQAATAGAGEGVTGDPRRATAELGQIGVDLVVARSVDVIRSQRQRH
;
A
#
# COMPACT_ATOMS: atom_id res chain seq x y z
N MET A 1 -17.71 -27.04 100.82
CA MET A 1 -16.82 -28.16 101.20
C MET A 1 -16.46 -28.91 99.95
N THR A 2 -15.21 -29.03 99.82
CA THR A 2 -14.37 -29.95 99.02
C THR A 2 -14.25 -29.72 97.50
N GLU A 3 -13.03 -29.28 97.23
CA GLU A 3 -12.28 -29.26 95.99
C GLU A 3 -12.17 -30.62 95.31
N ALA A 4 -12.03 -30.59 94.02
CA ALA A 4 -11.23 -31.58 93.33
C ALA A 4 -10.64 -30.99 92.04
N SER A 5 -9.33 -30.93 92.03
CA SER A 5 -8.43 -30.55 90.98
C SER A 5 -8.47 -31.54 89.76
N GLY A 6 -8.46 -31.03 88.57
CA GLY A 6 -8.27 -31.82 87.34
C GLY A 6 -7.26 -31.19 86.38
N GLN A 7 -6.06 -31.79 86.31
CA GLN A 7 -4.98 -31.43 85.44
C GLN A 7 -5.35 -31.74 83.98
N GLY A 8 -5.39 -30.71 83.10
CA GLY A 8 -5.53 -30.86 81.67
C GLY A 8 -4.17 -30.90 80.98
N ARG A 9 -3.87 -32.03 80.37
CA ARG A 9 -2.67 -32.23 79.45
C ARG A 9 -2.76 -31.34 78.25
N ARG A 10 -1.71 -30.55 78.03
CA ARG A 10 -1.49 -29.83 76.75
C ARG A 10 -0.87 -30.77 75.73
N LEU A 11 -1.51 -30.91 74.57
CA LEU A 11 -0.94 -31.54 73.36
C LEU A 11 -0.19 -30.49 72.51
N PRO A 12 0.97 -30.80 71.90
CA PRO A 12 1.68 -29.87 71.07
C PRO A 12 0.99 -29.69 69.71
N GLY A 13 0.62 -28.46 69.39
CA GLY A 13 0.09 -28.08 68.06
C GLY A 13 1.15 -28.14 67.01
N CYS A 14 0.98 -29.06 66.05
CA CYS A 14 1.78 -29.14 64.84
C CYS A 14 1.32 -28.07 63.85
N GLY A 15 2.02 -26.94 63.82
CA GLY A 15 1.75 -25.86 62.82
C GLY A 15 2.29 -26.25 61.49
N TRP A 16 1.42 -26.58 60.55
CA TRP A 16 1.76 -26.72 59.14
C TRP A 16 1.76 -25.34 58.49
N LEU A 17 2.95 -24.78 58.21
CA LEU A 17 3.12 -23.61 57.37
C LEU A 17 2.94 -24.07 55.92
N LEU A 18 1.77 -23.78 55.32
CA LEU A 18 1.59 -23.86 53.86
C LEU A 18 2.37 -22.71 53.22
N ALA A 19 3.50 -23.02 52.63
CA ALA A 19 4.22 -22.13 51.76
C ALA A 19 3.44 -22.05 50.42
N LEU A 20 2.69 -20.98 50.18
CA LEU A 20 2.15 -20.65 48.83
C LEU A 20 3.30 -20.24 47.93
N THR A 21 3.78 -21.14 47.09
CA THR A 21 4.65 -20.82 45.96
C THR A 21 3.80 -20.14 44.88
N LEU A 22 3.94 -18.81 44.73
CA LEU A 22 3.41 -18.07 43.64
C LEU A 22 4.20 -18.50 42.38
N VAL A 23 3.60 -19.37 41.56
CA VAL A 23 4.10 -19.65 40.19
C VAL A 23 3.76 -18.44 39.34
N ALA A 24 4.77 -17.62 39.01
CA ALA A 24 4.66 -16.54 38.02
C ALA A 24 4.36 -17.19 36.66
N VAL A 25 3.12 -17.11 36.21
CA VAL A 25 2.76 -17.47 34.83
C VAL A 25 3.39 -16.40 33.92
N PRO A 26 4.28 -16.76 32.98
CA PRO A 26 4.80 -15.78 32.05
C PRO A 26 3.64 -15.20 31.22
N SER A 27 3.43 -13.89 31.31
CA SER A 27 2.52 -13.20 30.39
C SER A 27 2.91 -13.55 28.95
N PRO A 28 1.97 -13.92 28.08
CA PRO A 28 2.28 -14.12 26.68
C PRO A 28 2.87 -12.80 26.16
N ALA A 29 4.10 -12.89 25.63
CA ALA A 29 4.70 -11.77 24.91
C ALA A 29 3.70 -11.33 23.84
N THR A 30 3.14 -10.13 23.99
CA THR A 30 2.26 -9.52 23.00
C THR A 30 3.09 -9.40 21.75
N ALA A 31 2.84 -10.25 20.75
CA ALA A 31 3.37 -10.06 19.41
C ALA A 31 3.01 -8.63 19.04
N ALA A 32 4.01 -7.81 18.71
CA ALA A 32 3.78 -6.44 18.29
C ALA A 32 2.84 -6.50 17.10
N THR A 33 1.56 -6.23 17.31
CA THR A 33 0.59 -6.10 16.23
C THR A 33 1.08 -4.98 15.35
N THR A 34 1.40 -5.30 14.11
CA THR A 34 1.75 -4.29 13.10
C THR A 34 0.63 -3.26 13.13
N ALA A 35 0.96 -2.02 13.48
CA ALA A 35 -0.06 -0.98 13.64
C ALA A 35 -0.82 -0.84 12.31
N GLU A 36 -2.18 -0.81 12.41
CA GLU A 36 -3.05 -0.60 11.25
C GLU A 36 -2.64 0.68 10.51
N VAL A 37 -2.42 0.60 9.22
CA VAL A 37 -1.98 1.73 8.39
C VAL A 37 -3.07 2.26 7.47
N PHE A 38 -4.14 1.49 7.24
CA PHE A 38 -5.22 1.90 6.34
C PHE A 38 -6.25 2.76 7.05
N ILE A 39 -6.49 3.97 6.53
CA ILE A 39 -7.46 4.93 7.09
C ILE A 39 -8.87 4.32 7.15
N GLU A 40 -9.24 3.50 6.16
CA GLU A 40 -10.56 2.86 6.08
C GLU A 40 -10.84 1.88 7.23
N ALA A 41 -9.81 1.38 7.89
CA ALA A 41 -9.92 0.48 9.04
C ALA A 41 -9.92 1.23 10.39
N LEU A 42 -9.78 2.56 10.39
CA LEU A 42 -9.74 3.39 11.58
C LEU A 42 -11.07 4.12 11.79
N THR A 43 -11.47 4.25 13.04
CA THR A 43 -12.51 5.20 13.41
C THR A 43 -11.99 6.64 13.42
N SER A 44 -12.88 7.63 13.37
CA SER A 44 -12.48 9.05 13.39
C SER A 44 -11.63 9.43 14.62
N PRO A 45 -11.95 9.02 15.86
CA PRO A 45 -11.07 9.27 17.02
C PRO A 45 -9.71 8.59 16.92
N GLU A 46 -9.64 7.36 16.40
CA GLU A 46 -8.36 6.66 16.19
C GLU A 46 -7.48 7.39 15.19
N LEU A 47 -8.06 7.82 14.06
CA LEU A 47 -7.34 8.63 13.08
C LEU A 47 -6.81 9.91 13.70
N ALA A 48 -7.65 10.66 14.44
CA ALA A 48 -7.25 11.90 15.10
C ALA A 48 -6.09 11.66 16.09
N ALA A 49 -6.14 10.58 16.88
CA ALA A 49 -5.07 10.21 17.79
C ALA A 49 -3.77 9.86 17.06
N ARG A 50 -3.84 9.15 15.92
CA ARG A 50 -2.67 8.80 15.10
C ARG A 50 -2.00 10.06 14.51
N VAL A 51 -2.80 11.01 13.98
CA VAL A 51 -2.27 12.28 13.46
C VAL A 51 -1.65 13.11 14.58
N ALA A 52 -2.30 13.21 15.74
CA ALA A 52 -1.75 13.91 16.90
C ALA A 52 -0.45 13.27 17.43
N ALA A 53 -0.28 11.96 17.28
CA ALA A 53 0.94 11.21 17.61
C ALA A 53 2.04 11.32 16.52
N GLY A 54 1.83 12.12 15.46
CA GLY A 54 2.83 12.39 14.42
C GLY A 54 2.65 11.63 13.10
N ALA A 55 1.57 10.85 12.91
CA ALA A 55 1.28 10.21 11.64
C ALA A 55 0.71 11.23 10.63
N THR A 56 1.56 12.16 10.19
CA THR A 56 1.18 13.31 9.36
C THR A 56 1.44 13.13 7.87
N THR A 57 1.91 11.95 7.46
CA THR A 57 2.03 11.57 6.04
C THR A 57 0.92 10.62 5.64
N VAL A 58 0.30 10.89 4.50
CA VAL A 58 -0.67 9.99 3.87
C VAL A 58 -0.23 9.60 2.47
N LEU A 59 -0.24 8.30 2.20
CA LEU A 59 -0.09 7.75 0.85
C LEU A 59 -1.48 7.67 0.22
N LEU A 60 -1.67 8.27 -0.94
CA LEU A 60 -2.88 8.15 -1.75
C LEU A 60 -2.60 7.17 -2.90
N PRO A 61 -3.02 5.90 -2.77
CA PRO A 61 -2.83 4.91 -3.81
C PRO A 61 -3.81 5.16 -4.96
N ILE A 62 -3.30 5.14 -6.18
CA ILE A 62 -4.05 5.40 -7.41
C ILE A 62 -3.84 4.21 -8.33
N GLY A 63 -4.90 3.48 -8.58
CA GLY A 63 -4.90 2.27 -9.38
C GLY A 63 -5.37 2.51 -10.80
N GLY A 64 -6.46 1.89 -11.15
CA GLY A 64 -7.12 1.88 -12.45
C GLY A 64 -7.87 0.56 -12.64
N THR A 65 -8.90 0.60 -13.47
CA THR A 65 -9.67 -0.57 -13.85
C THR A 65 -9.60 -0.70 -15.36
N GLU A 66 -8.72 -1.58 -15.83
CA GLU A 66 -8.43 -1.75 -17.25
C GLU A 66 -8.31 -3.22 -17.65
N GLN A 67 -8.36 -3.48 -18.94
CA GLN A 67 -8.06 -4.78 -19.48
C GLN A 67 -6.60 -5.17 -19.23
N ASN A 68 -6.33 -6.44 -18.98
CA ASN A 68 -5.00 -6.99 -18.69
C ASN A 68 -4.82 -8.38 -19.34
N GLY A 69 -5.22 -8.49 -20.60
CA GLY A 69 -5.26 -9.75 -21.32
C GLY A 69 -6.29 -10.74 -20.72
N PRO A 70 -6.30 -12.00 -21.19
CA PRO A 70 -7.25 -13.00 -20.73
C PRO A 70 -6.91 -13.57 -19.34
N HIS A 71 -5.72 -13.32 -18.80
CA HIS A 71 -5.17 -13.99 -17.63
C HIS A 71 -5.12 -13.16 -16.35
N MET A 72 -5.22 -11.83 -16.42
CA MET A 72 -5.27 -11.00 -15.21
C MET A 72 -6.60 -10.24 -15.08
N VAL A 73 -7.04 -10.05 -13.83
CA VAL A 73 -8.31 -9.36 -13.54
C VAL A 73 -8.21 -7.86 -13.84
N LEU A 74 -9.35 -7.25 -14.15
CA LEU A 74 -9.46 -5.82 -14.49
C LEU A 74 -8.93 -4.89 -13.37
N GLY A 75 -9.10 -5.27 -12.12
CA GLY A 75 -8.73 -4.47 -10.94
C GLY A 75 -7.32 -4.72 -10.41
N LYS A 76 -6.39 -5.29 -11.19
CA LYS A 76 -5.04 -5.62 -10.71
C LYS A 76 -4.32 -4.40 -10.10
N HIS A 77 -4.41 -3.24 -10.78
CA HIS A 77 -3.77 -2.01 -10.33
C HIS A 77 -4.27 -1.54 -8.98
N ASN A 78 -5.58 -1.63 -8.75
CA ASN A 78 -6.18 -1.23 -7.47
C ASN A 78 -5.63 -2.07 -6.32
N ARG A 79 -5.56 -3.38 -6.51
CA ARG A 79 -5.09 -4.29 -5.48
C ARG A 79 -3.58 -4.19 -5.26
N ARG A 80 -2.80 -4.09 -6.34
CA ARG A 80 -1.34 -3.94 -6.27
C ARG A 80 -0.94 -2.68 -5.51
N VAL A 81 -1.46 -1.52 -5.91
CA VAL A 81 -1.10 -0.25 -5.26
C VAL A 81 -1.53 -0.22 -3.80
N GLN A 82 -2.66 -0.83 -3.44
CA GLN A 82 -3.08 -0.95 -2.05
C GLN A 82 -2.07 -1.73 -1.22
N LEU A 83 -1.67 -2.92 -1.68
CA LEU A 83 -0.73 -3.78 -0.98
C LEU A 83 0.67 -3.16 -0.87
N LEU A 84 1.16 -2.55 -1.95
CA LEU A 84 2.45 -1.87 -1.97
C LEU A 84 2.45 -0.62 -1.08
N ALA A 85 1.38 0.19 -1.11
CA ALA A 85 1.24 1.34 -0.21
C ALA A 85 1.25 0.92 1.26
N GLY A 86 0.58 -0.19 1.61
CA GLY A 86 0.63 -0.76 2.96
C GLY A 86 2.06 -1.10 3.39
N ARG A 87 2.82 -1.81 2.54
CA ARG A 87 4.23 -2.16 2.82
C ARG A 87 5.12 -0.92 2.94
N ILE A 88 4.95 0.07 2.08
CA ILE A 88 5.68 1.35 2.13
C ILE A 88 5.36 2.09 3.42
N ALA A 89 4.08 2.21 3.80
CA ALA A 89 3.67 2.89 5.02
C ALA A 89 4.22 2.23 6.29
N GLN A 90 4.21 0.90 6.35
CA GLN A 90 4.79 0.12 7.45
C GLN A 90 6.30 0.38 7.60
N GLN A 91 7.06 0.41 6.48
CA GLN A 91 8.50 0.68 6.52
C GLN A 91 8.84 2.14 6.84
N LEU A 92 8.00 3.09 6.44
CA LEU A 92 8.19 4.51 6.75
C LEU A 92 7.93 4.81 8.22
N GLY A 93 6.95 4.13 8.83
CA GLY A 93 6.39 4.52 10.13
C GLY A 93 5.68 5.87 10.05
N GLN A 94 4.83 6.19 11.03
CA GLN A 94 4.08 7.46 11.10
C GLN A 94 3.45 7.88 9.75
N THR A 95 2.98 6.90 9.00
CA THR A 95 2.43 7.05 7.65
C THR A 95 1.16 6.23 7.54
N LEU A 96 0.12 6.81 6.98
CA LEU A 96 -1.17 6.16 6.76
C LEU A 96 -1.45 6.01 5.26
N VAL A 97 -2.36 5.11 4.92
CA VAL A 97 -2.77 4.82 3.54
C VAL A 97 -4.24 5.20 3.37
N ALA A 98 -4.50 6.05 2.41
CA ALA A 98 -5.86 6.47 2.03
C ALA A 98 -6.58 5.37 1.22
N PRO A 99 -7.91 5.47 1.04
CA PRO A 99 -8.65 4.65 0.08
C PRO A 99 -8.08 4.73 -1.33
N VAL A 100 -8.15 3.62 -2.06
CA VAL A 100 -7.65 3.54 -3.45
C VAL A 100 -8.54 4.34 -4.39
N LEU A 101 -7.93 5.16 -5.25
CA LEU A 101 -8.63 5.76 -6.39
C LEU A 101 -8.60 4.80 -7.58
N ALA A 102 -9.77 4.24 -7.90
CA ALA A 102 -9.94 3.25 -8.96
C ALA A 102 -10.43 3.83 -10.30
N TYR A 103 -11.00 5.05 -10.28
CA TYR A 103 -11.48 5.76 -11.46
C TYR A 103 -10.44 6.76 -11.91
N VAL A 104 -9.78 6.45 -13.03
CA VAL A 104 -8.62 7.19 -13.57
C VAL A 104 -8.73 7.35 -15.09
N PRO A 105 -7.93 8.20 -15.74
CA PRO A 105 -7.86 8.26 -17.20
C PRO A 105 -7.20 7.01 -17.80
N GLU A 106 -7.98 6.21 -18.55
CA GLU A 106 -7.53 5.00 -19.27
C GLU A 106 -7.68 5.10 -20.79
N GLY A 107 -8.01 6.28 -21.28
CA GLY A 107 -8.21 6.57 -22.70
C GLY A 107 -9.50 7.33 -22.99
N SER A 108 -9.70 7.72 -24.25
CA SER A 108 -10.93 8.36 -24.72
C SER A 108 -12.09 7.38 -24.68
N ILE A 109 -13.24 7.85 -24.18
CA ILE A 109 -14.47 7.05 -24.10
C ILE A 109 -15.17 7.04 -25.47
N ASP A 110 -15.22 8.19 -26.13
CA ASP A 110 -15.86 8.36 -27.46
C ASP A 110 -15.05 9.32 -28.34
N PRO A 111 -14.52 8.85 -29.46
CA PRO A 111 -14.38 7.44 -29.87
C PRO A 111 -13.47 6.68 -28.89
N PRO A 112 -13.70 5.37 -28.67
CA PRO A 112 -12.92 4.58 -27.73
C PRO A 112 -11.46 4.45 -28.21
N ALA A 113 -10.51 4.77 -27.30
CA ALA A 113 -9.08 4.70 -27.57
C ALA A 113 -8.32 4.00 -26.43
N ALA A 114 -7.09 3.57 -26.71
CA ALA A 114 -6.23 2.85 -25.76
C ALA A 114 -6.95 1.65 -25.12
N HIS A 115 -6.94 1.52 -23.79
CA HIS A 115 -7.59 0.42 -23.07
C HIS A 115 -9.11 0.44 -23.17
N MET A 116 -9.72 1.60 -23.46
CA MET A 116 -11.18 1.74 -23.62
C MET A 116 -11.76 0.94 -24.80
N ARG A 117 -10.93 0.40 -25.69
CA ARG A 117 -11.39 -0.51 -26.75
C ARG A 117 -11.73 -1.92 -26.24
N PHE A 118 -11.41 -2.23 -24.98
CA PHE A 118 -11.63 -3.53 -24.37
C PHE A 118 -12.71 -3.45 -23.29
N ALA A 119 -13.54 -4.48 -23.24
CA ALA A 119 -14.62 -4.57 -22.27
C ALA A 119 -14.09 -4.52 -20.81
N GLY A 120 -14.80 -3.79 -19.96
CA GLY A 120 -14.50 -3.68 -18.54
C GLY A 120 -13.52 -2.58 -18.15
N THR A 121 -12.85 -1.92 -19.11
CA THR A 121 -12.04 -0.73 -18.84
C THR A 121 -12.96 0.44 -18.49
N ILE A 122 -12.60 1.18 -17.44
CA ILE A 122 -13.34 2.36 -16.95
C ILE A 122 -12.41 3.56 -17.03
N SER A 123 -12.85 4.64 -17.69
CA SER A 123 -12.07 5.86 -17.82
C SER A 123 -12.87 7.08 -17.36
N ILE A 124 -12.18 8.07 -16.80
CA ILE A 124 -12.72 9.41 -16.55
C ILE A 124 -11.82 10.45 -17.22
N GLY A 125 -12.37 11.64 -17.51
CA GLY A 125 -11.59 12.73 -18.10
C GLY A 125 -10.55 13.29 -17.13
N GLU A 126 -9.38 13.69 -17.66
CA GLU A 126 -8.30 14.29 -16.85
C GLU A 126 -8.77 15.45 -15.93
N PRO A 127 -9.66 16.39 -16.37
CA PRO A 127 -10.09 17.48 -15.49
C PRO A 127 -10.86 16.97 -14.25
N ALA A 128 -11.73 15.97 -14.41
CA ALA A 128 -12.45 15.37 -13.29
C ALA A 128 -11.51 14.62 -12.36
N PHE A 129 -10.54 13.90 -12.90
CA PHE A 129 -9.51 13.20 -12.14
C PHE A 129 -8.64 14.17 -11.34
N GLU A 130 -8.16 15.25 -11.94
CA GLU A 130 -7.38 16.28 -11.25
C GLU A 130 -8.17 16.95 -10.13
N ALA A 131 -9.46 17.27 -10.37
CA ALA A 131 -10.33 17.87 -9.35
C ALA A 131 -10.54 16.92 -8.14
N LEU A 132 -10.63 15.62 -8.39
CA LEU A 132 -10.73 14.60 -7.34
C LEU A 132 -9.45 14.51 -6.52
N LEU A 133 -8.28 14.50 -7.17
CA LEU A 133 -6.98 14.50 -6.49
C LEU A 133 -6.81 15.75 -5.61
N GLU A 134 -7.16 16.93 -6.12
CA GLU A 134 -7.11 18.18 -5.36
C GLU A 134 -8.02 18.14 -4.14
N SER A 135 -9.25 17.69 -4.32
CA SER A 135 -10.24 17.62 -3.24
C SER A 135 -9.78 16.67 -2.13
N ALA A 136 -9.23 15.50 -2.52
CA ALA A 136 -8.65 14.54 -1.57
C ALA A 136 -7.47 15.15 -0.81
N ALA A 137 -6.50 15.76 -1.51
CA ALA A 137 -5.32 16.36 -0.88
C ALA A 137 -5.69 17.50 0.09
N ARG A 138 -6.67 18.36 -0.27
CA ARG A 138 -7.19 19.43 0.59
C ARG A 138 -7.87 18.86 1.84
N SER A 139 -8.63 17.76 1.71
CA SER A 139 -9.26 17.07 2.83
C SER A 139 -8.21 16.52 3.80
N PHE A 140 -7.17 15.85 3.31
CA PHE A 140 -6.09 15.36 4.16
C PHE A 140 -5.38 16.50 4.89
N ARG A 141 -5.04 17.59 4.18
CA ARG A 141 -4.46 18.79 4.81
C ARG A 141 -5.35 19.35 5.91
N ARG A 142 -6.66 19.41 5.68
CA ARG A 142 -7.63 19.90 6.68
C ARG A 142 -7.60 19.05 7.96
N HIS A 143 -7.34 17.76 7.84
CA HIS A 143 -7.28 16.83 8.97
C HIS A 143 -5.90 16.66 9.60
N GLY A 144 -4.92 17.52 9.24
CA GLY A 144 -3.61 17.58 9.89
C GLY A 144 -2.49 16.81 9.18
N PHE A 145 -2.76 16.23 8.00
CA PHE A 145 -1.70 15.69 7.17
C PHE A 145 -0.91 16.82 6.51
N ASN A 146 0.41 16.82 6.69
CA ASN A 146 1.31 17.80 6.10
C ASN A 146 2.07 17.26 4.87
N GLU A 147 1.98 15.97 4.60
CA GLU A 147 2.55 15.36 3.41
C GLU A 147 1.55 14.40 2.76
N VAL A 148 1.15 14.69 1.52
CA VAL A 148 0.29 13.83 0.70
C VAL A 148 1.12 13.27 -0.44
N VAL A 149 1.32 11.95 -0.48
CA VAL A 149 2.13 11.27 -1.48
C VAL A 149 1.21 10.53 -2.44
N LEU A 150 1.22 10.90 -3.72
CA LEU A 150 0.42 10.30 -4.77
C LEU A 150 1.22 9.12 -5.37
N LEU A 151 0.68 7.90 -5.26
CA LEU A 151 1.30 6.66 -5.78
C LEU A 151 0.54 6.20 -7.02
N ALA A 152 1.17 6.25 -8.20
CA ALA A 152 0.57 5.84 -9.45
C ALA A 152 0.98 4.42 -9.84
N ASP A 153 0.04 3.49 -9.97
CA ASP A 153 0.31 2.13 -10.45
C ASP A 153 0.14 1.97 -11.97
N HIS A 154 -0.30 3.03 -12.67
CA HIS A 154 -0.43 3.09 -14.13
C HIS A 154 0.19 4.37 -14.70
N GLY A 155 0.80 4.27 -15.89
CA GLY A 155 1.56 5.37 -16.50
C GLY A 155 0.72 6.48 -17.12
N GLY A 156 -0.53 6.20 -17.49
CA GLY A 156 -1.37 7.07 -18.30
C GLY A 156 -1.68 8.43 -17.67
N TYR A 157 -1.65 8.53 -16.35
CA TYR A 157 -2.03 9.75 -15.62
C TYR A 157 -0.91 10.39 -14.79
N LEU A 158 0.35 9.96 -14.95
CA LEU A 158 1.50 10.54 -14.20
C LEU A 158 1.58 12.06 -14.32
N LYS A 159 1.38 12.60 -15.53
CA LYS A 159 1.39 14.05 -15.76
C LYS A 159 0.29 14.79 -15.02
N CYS A 160 -0.88 14.17 -14.81
CA CYS A 160 -1.94 14.75 -13.99
C CYS A 160 -1.49 14.90 -12.53
N LEU A 161 -0.83 13.88 -11.96
CA LEU A 161 -0.31 13.93 -10.61
C LEU A 161 0.72 15.05 -10.45
N GLU A 162 1.65 15.19 -11.40
CA GLU A 162 2.67 16.24 -11.39
C GLU A 162 2.03 17.64 -11.47
N ARG A 163 1.03 17.84 -12.34
CA ARG A 163 0.32 19.11 -12.45
C ARG A 163 -0.42 19.47 -11.16
N VAL A 164 -1.13 18.51 -10.56
CA VAL A 164 -1.84 18.71 -9.29
C VAL A 164 -0.88 19.02 -8.15
N ALA A 165 0.19 18.26 -7.99
CA ALA A 165 1.21 18.49 -6.98
C ALA A 165 1.83 19.88 -7.13
N ALA A 166 2.26 20.26 -8.33
CA ALA A 166 2.84 21.57 -8.60
C ALA A 166 1.86 22.72 -8.31
N ARG A 167 0.57 22.58 -8.65
CA ARG A 167 -0.47 23.57 -8.41
C ARG A 167 -0.74 23.76 -6.91
N LEU A 168 -0.95 22.68 -6.19
CA LEU A 168 -1.22 22.72 -4.75
C LEU A 168 -0.02 23.22 -3.95
N ASN A 169 1.18 22.80 -4.30
CA ASN A 169 2.40 23.27 -3.61
C ASN A 169 2.60 24.79 -3.80
N ARG A 170 2.39 25.33 -5.02
CA ARG A 170 2.42 26.79 -5.24
C ARG A 170 1.33 27.53 -4.48
N GLU A 171 0.16 26.97 -4.34
CA GLU A 171 -0.93 27.60 -3.58
C GLU A 171 -0.63 27.58 -2.08
N TRP A 172 -0.21 26.44 -1.55
CA TRP A 172 0.02 26.26 -0.12
C TRP A 172 1.23 27.03 0.39
N SER A 173 2.27 27.21 -0.44
CA SER A 173 3.40 28.08 -0.08
C SER A 173 3.01 29.56 0.07
N LYS A 174 2.04 30.04 -0.72
CA LYS A 174 1.55 31.43 -0.65
C LYS A 174 0.55 31.67 0.49
N ARG A 175 -0.13 30.62 0.94
CA ARG A 175 -1.15 30.70 1.97
C ARG A 175 -0.93 29.60 3.01
N PRO A 176 0.11 29.73 3.84
CA PRO A 176 0.31 28.78 4.93
C PRO A 176 -0.90 28.84 5.86
N ALA A 177 -1.42 27.71 6.28
CA ALA A 177 -2.52 27.66 7.23
C ALA A 177 -1.99 28.08 8.60
N ALA A 178 -2.66 29.07 9.20
CA ALA A 178 -2.25 29.59 10.51
C ALA A 178 -2.21 28.44 11.55
N GLY A 179 -1.09 28.31 12.25
CA GLY A 179 -0.90 27.29 13.29
C GLY A 179 -0.71 25.85 12.78
N GLN A 180 -0.60 25.62 11.46
CA GLN A 180 -0.30 24.30 10.90
C GLN A 180 1.13 24.27 10.34
N ALA A 181 1.75 23.09 10.39
CA ALA A 181 3.02 22.85 9.71
C ALA A 181 2.89 23.06 8.18
N PRO A 182 3.96 23.49 7.50
CA PRO A 182 3.98 23.53 6.03
C PRO A 182 3.53 22.20 5.44
N ALA A 183 2.62 22.26 4.47
CA ALA A 183 2.09 21.06 3.84
C ALA A 183 2.52 20.98 2.37
N ARG A 184 2.69 19.75 1.86
CA ARG A 184 3.08 19.49 0.47
C ARG A 184 2.38 18.29 -0.13
N VAL A 185 2.32 18.28 -1.46
CA VAL A 185 1.89 17.13 -2.26
C VAL A 185 3.08 16.63 -3.07
N VAL A 186 3.31 15.33 -3.06
CA VAL A 186 4.40 14.67 -3.79
C VAL A 186 3.80 13.74 -4.84
N ALA A 187 4.08 13.97 -6.11
CA ALA A 187 3.84 12.98 -7.16
C ALA A 187 5.03 12.01 -7.18
N LEU A 188 4.90 10.82 -6.59
CA LEU A 188 5.99 9.86 -6.46
C LEU A 188 6.14 9.02 -7.73
N THR A 189 6.71 9.62 -8.79
CA THR A 189 6.91 8.95 -10.09
C THR A 189 7.92 7.80 -10.03
N GLU A 190 8.81 7.81 -9.04
CA GLU A 190 9.79 6.75 -8.80
C GLU A 190 9.14 5.41 -8.44
N TYR A 191 7.96 5.42 -7.81
CA TYR A 191 7.17 4.21 -7.59
C TYR A 191 6.90 3.49 -8.91
N TYR A 192 6.34 4.21 -9.90
CA TYR A 192 6.02 3.64 -11.21
C TYR A 192 7.27 3.23 -11.98
N ARG A 193 8.32 4.08 -11.98
CA ARG A 193 9.59 3.75 -12.63
C ARG A 193 10.24 2.49 -12.06
N ALA A 194 10.19 2.31 -10.75
CA ALA A 194 10.70 1.10 -10.11
C ALA A 194 9.91 -0.15 -10.52
N ALA A 195 8.57 -0.02 -10.63
CA ALA A 195 7.70 -1.13 -11.01
C ALA A 195 7.87 -1.54 -12.49
N VAL A 196 8.14 -0.59 -13.38
CA VAL A 196 8.23 -0.84 -14.83
C VAL A 196 9.69 -0.95 -15.26
N ASP A 197 10.45 0.15 -15.19
CA ASP A 197 11.80 0.19 -15.72
C ASP A 197 12.79 -0.62 -14.86
N GLY A 198 12.75 -0.39 -13.55
CA GLY A 198 13.68 -1.04 -12.62
C GLY A 198 13.47 -2.55 -12.54
N HIS A 199 12.21 -3.01 -12.46
CA HIS A 199 11.92 -4.45 -12.46
C HIS A 199 12.32 -5.09 -13.79
N ALA A 200 12.05 -4.43 -14.94
CA ALA A 200 12.49 -4.91 -16.24
C ALA A 200 14.02 -5.03 -16.35
N GLU A 201 14.79 -4.09 -15.79
CA GLU A 201 16.26 -4.18 -15.71
C GLU A 201 16.73 -5.40 -14.94
N LEU A 202 16.12 -5.67 -13.78
CA LEU A 202 16.46 -6.85 -12.98
C LEU A 202 16.12 -8.16 -13.69
N LEU A 203 15.01 -8.21 -14.44
CA LEU A 203 14.64 -9.37 -15.23
C LEU A 203 15.60 -9.57 -16.41
N ARG A 204 16.01 -8.50 -17.09
CA ARG A 204 17.05 -8.58 -18.16
C ARG A 204 18.38 -9.12 -17.63
N ALA A 205 18.79 -8.67 -16.45
CA ALA A 205 19.99 -9.17 -15.77
C ALA A 205 19.92 -10.67 -15.44
N LYS A 206 18.70 -11.22 -15.34
CA LYS A 206 18.45 -12.67 -15.18
C LYS A 206 18.30 -13.43 -16.50
N GLY A 207 18.50 -12.77 -17.66
CA GLY A 207 18.49 -13.40 -18.98
C GLY A 207 17.12 -13.43 -19.66
N PHE A 208 16.12 -12.70 -19.17
CA PHE A 208 14.82 -12.59 -19.85
C PHE A 208 14.91 -11.56 -21.00
N ALA A 209 14.35 -11.91 -22.17
CA ALA A 209 14.32 -11.03 -23.31
C ALA A 209 13.31 -9.88 -23.13
N GLN A 210 13.59 -8.71 -23.70
CA GLN A 210 12.67 -7.56 -23.63
C GLN A 210 11.29 -7.87 -24.21
N ALA A 211 11.24 -8.65 -25.29
CA ALA A 211 9.98 -9.08 -25.89
C ALA A 211 9.12 -9.95 -24.97
N GLU A 212 9.75 -10.68 -24.05
CA GLU A 212 9.08 -11.51 -23.06
C GLU A 212 8.66 -10.67 -21.83
N ILE A 213 9.55 -9.81 -21.32
CA ILE A 213 9.29 -8.90 -20.20
C ILE A 213 8.04 -8.06 -20.49
N GLY A 214 7.98 -7.49 -21.70
CA GLY A 214 6.83 -6.73 -22.19
C GLY A 214 6.66 -5.38 -21.52
N SER A 215 5.52 -4.74 -21.80
CA SER A 215 5.14 -3.46 -21.22
C SER A 215 3.72 -3.47 -20.62
N HIS A 216 2.90 -4.50 -20.92
CA HIS A 216 1.54 -4.63 -20.40
C HIS A 216 1.11 -6.10 -20.43
N ALA A 217 0.70 -6.62 -19.30
CA ALA A 217 0.27 -8.00 -19.13
C ALA A 217 1.31 -9.05 -19.58
N GLY A 218 2.59 -8.66 -19.75
CA GLY A 218 3.71 -9.54 -20.04
C GLY A 218 4.30 -10.18 -18.77
N LEU A 219 5.52 -10.72 -18.88
CA LEU A 219 6.21 -11.41 -17.78
C LEU A 219 6.35 -10.51 -16.54
N ALA A 220 6.85 -9.28 -16.69
CA ALA A 220 7.09 -8.39 -15.55
C ALA A 220 5.82 -8.05 -14.80
N ASP A 221 4.78 -7.65 -15.52
CA ASP A 221 3.49 -7.24 -14.98
C ASP A 221 2.77 -8.41 -14.28
N THR A 222 2.77 -9.58 -14.91
CA THR A 222 2.19 -10.80 -14.37
C THR A 222 2.95 -11.29 -13.13
N ALA A 223 4.28 -11.29 -13.16
CA ALA A 223 5.11 -11.72 -12.03
C ALA A 223 4.89 -10.82 -10.80
N LEU A 224 4.91 -9.49 -10.99
CA LEU A 224 4.65 -8.52 -9.91
C LEU A 224 3.27 -8.76 -9.28
N THR A 225 2.25 -9.05 -10.10
CA THR A 225 0.90 -9.33 -9.64
C THR A 225 0.84 -10.64 -8.84
N LEU A 226 1.48 -11.71 -9.35
CA LEU A 226 1.58 -13.01 -8.65
C LEU A 226 2.23 -12.90 -7.27
N ALA A 227 3.28 -12.09 -7.14
CA ALA A 227 3.99 -11.90 -5.87
C ALA A 227 3.15 -11.19 -4.80
N LEU A 228 2.22 -10.35 -5.22
CA LEU A 228 1.37 -9.58 -4.31
C LEU A 228 0.07 -10.30 -3.98
N ASP A 229 -0.60 -10.84 -4.99
CA ASP A 229 -1.87 -11.56 -4.82
C ASP A 229 -2.10 -12.52 -6.00
N PRO A 230 -1.77 -13.83 -5.86
CA PRO A 230 -1.94 -14.81 -6.91
C PRO A 230 -3.38 -14.97 -7.40
N SER A 231 -4.38 -14.61 -6.58
CA SER A 231 -5.80 -14.73 -6.95
C SER A 231 -6.20 -13.81 -8.11
N LEU A 232 -5.38 -12.82 -8.42
CA LEU A 232 -5.59 -11.88 -9.52
C LEU A 232 -5.17 -12.44 -10.88
N VAL A 233 -4.52 -13.62 -10.93
CA VAL A 233 -4.00 -14.23 -12.15
C VAL A 233 -4.63 -15.57 -12.41
N ARG A 234 -5.06 -15.81 -13.64
CA ARG A 234 -5.59 -17.07 -14.14
C ARG A 234 -4.44 -17.86 -14.78
N LEU A 235 -3.76 -18.69 -14.01
CA LEU A 235 -2.57 -19.44 -14.45
C LEU A 235 -2.85 -20.37 -15.64
N ASP A 236 -4.04 -20.92 -15.71
CA ASP A 236 -4.50 -21.74 -16.82
C ASP A 236 -4.64 -20.99 -18.16
N ARG A 237 -4.62 -19.67 -18.14
CA ARG A 237 -4.75 -18.80 -19.32
C ARG A 237 -3.45 -18.16 -19.80
N LEU A 238 -2.32 -18.45 -19.20
CA LEU A 238 -1.03 -17.85 -19.58
C LEU A 238 -0.63 -18.20 -21.03
N GLN A 239 -0.90 -19.43 -21.47
CA GLN A 239 -0.63 -19.85 -22.84
C GLN A 239 -1.53 -19.10 -23.84
N GLN A 240 -2.81 -18.91 -23.54
CA GLN A 240 -3.72 -18.11 -24.34
C GLN A 240 -3.21 -16.66 -24.43
N ALA A 241 -2.81 -16.05 -23.31
CA ALA A 241 -2.30 -14.69 -23.27
C ALA A 241 -1.06 -14.49 -24.15
N ALA A 242 -0.12 -15.42 -24.13
CA ALA A 242 1.10 -15.36 -24.94
C ALA A 242 0.81 -15.44 -26.46
N THR A 243 -0.22 -16.18 -26.87
CA THR A 243 -0.61 -16.33 -28.28
C THR A 243 -1.53 -15.21 -28.79
N ALA A 244 -2.34 -14.64 -27.92
CA ALA A 244 -3.31 -13.59 -28.24
C ALA A 244 -2.64 -12.24 -28.55
N GLY A 245 -1.55 -11.92 -27.86
CA GLY A 245 -0.75 -10.72 -28.10
C GLY A 245 -1.53 -9.41 -27.98
N ALA A 246 -1.13 -8.41 -28.72
CA ALA A 246 -1.71 -7.06 -28.68
C ALA A 246 -3.20 -7.02 -29.10
N GLY A 247 -3.69 -7.99 -29.85
CA GLY A 247 -5.11 -8.11 -30.22
C GLY A 247 -6.03 -8.30 -29.01
N GLU A 248 -5.56 -8.98 -27.98
CA GLU A 248 -6.25 -9.11 -26.69
C GLU A 248 -5.58 -8.32 -25.57
N GLY A 249 -4.82 -7.29 -25.91
CA GLY A 249 -4.26 -6.36 -24.94
C GLY A 249 -3.05 -6.87 -24.15
N VAL A 250 -2.27 -7.80 -24.71
CA VAL A 250 -1.03 -8.29 -24.09
C VAL A 250 0.17 -7.81 -24.91
N THR A 251 1.14 -7.18 -24.24
CA THR A 251 2.43 -6.81 -24.84
C THR A 251 3.54 -7.43 -24.01
N GLY A 252 3.99 -8.62 -24.41
CA GLY A 252 4.95 -9.45 -23.68
C GLY A 252 4.54 -10.92 -23.70
N ASP A 253 5.22 -11.74 -22.91
CA ASP A 253 4.93 -13.18 -22.75
C ASP A 253 4.86 -13.56 -21.26
N PRO A 254 3.67 -13.81 -20.71
CA PRO A 254 3.51 -14.07 -19.29
C PRO A 254 3.83 -15.52 -18.86
N ARG A 255 4.11 -16.45 -19.80
CA ARG A 255 4.23 -17.88 -19.51
C ARG A 255 5.27 -18.25 -18.46
N ARG A 256 6.36 -17.49 -18.37
CA ARG A 256 7.45 -17.70 -17.41
C ARG A 256 7.34 -16.83 -16.16
N ALA A 257 6.21 -16.13 -15.98
CA ALA A 257 5.99 -15.32 -14.79
C ALA A 257 5.84 -16.20 -13.54
N THR A 258 6.56 -15.89 -12.49
CA THR A 258 6.46 -16.52 -11.18
C THR A 258 6.40 -15.48 -10.06
N ALA A 259 5.89 -15.88 -8.90
CA ALA A 259 5.86 -15.02 -7.72
C ALA A 259 7.25 -14.61 -7.25
N GLU A 260 8.26 -15.49 -7.37
CA GLU A 260 9.66 -15.22 -7.01
C GLU A 260 10.25 -14.11 -7.89
N LEU A 261 9.99 -14.14 -9.20
CA LEU A 261 10.42 -13.07 -10.11
C LEU A 261 9.71 -11.75 -9.77
N GLY A 262 8.44 -11.83 -9.40
CA GLY A 262 7.68 -10.66 -8.97
C GLY A 262 8.14 -10.07 -7.65
N GLN A 263 8.54 -10.92 -6.69
CA GLN A 263 9.01 -10.46 -5.38
C GLN A 263 10.22 -9.52 -5.49
N ILE A 264 11.10 -9.75 -6.46
CA ILE A 264 12.24 -8.86 -6.75
C ILE A 264 11.76 -7.46 -7.12
N GLY A 265 10.70 -7.38 -7.94
CA GLY A 265 10.06 -6.10 -8.29
C GLY A 265 9.36 -5.44 -7.11
N VAL A 266 8.65 -6.22 -6.30
CA VAL A 266 8.00 -5.74 -5.07
C VAL A 266 9.01 -5.10 -4.12
N ASP A 267 10.12 -5.78 -3.86
CA ASP A 267 11.17 -5.30 -2.95
C ASP A 267 11.80 -4.00 -3.48
N LEU A 268 12.06 -3.94 -4.80
CA LEU A 268 12.59 -2.75 -5.44
C LEU A 268 11.62 -1.55 -5.32
N VAL A 269 10.34 -1.75 -5.62
CA VAL A 269 9.32 -0.68 -5.56
C VAL A 269 9.21 -0.14 -4.15
N VAL A 270 9.13 -1.01 -3.14
CA VAL A 270 9.03 -0.60 -1.74
C VAL A 270 10.28 0.15 -1.31
N ALA A 271 11.48 -0.40 -1.54
CA ALA A 271 12.74 0.22 -1.15
C ALA A 271 12.91 1.61 -1.80
N ARG A 272 12.74 1.72 -3.12
CA ARG A 272 12.86 2.99 -3.84
C ARG A 272 11.87 4.04 -3.37
N SER A 273 10.62 3.65 -3.15
CA SER A 273 9.59 4.57 -2.66
C SER A 273 9.93 5.10 -1.27
N VAL A 274 10.34 4.22 -0.36
CA VAL A 274 10.76 4.60 1.01
C VAL A 274 11.96 5.54 0.98
N ASP A 275 12.99 5.22 0.19
CA ASP A 275 14.20 6.02 0.09
C ASP A 275 13.92 7.44 -0.42
N VAL A 276 13.09 7.56 -1.47
CA VAL A 276 12.75 8.88 -2.04
C VAL A 276 11.93 9.70 -1.05
N ILE A 277 10.92 9.11 -0.39
CA ILE A 277 10.11 9.83 0.60
C ILE A 277 10.99 10.30 1.78
N ARG A 278 11.86 9.43 2.32
CA ARG A 278 12.80 9.79 3.40
C ARG A 278 13.75 10.91 2.98
N SER A 279 14.34 10.81 1.78
CA SER A 279 15.26 11.83 1.26
C SER A 279 14.58 13.18 1.07
N GLN A 280 13.31 13.19 0.66
CA GLN A 280 12.55 14.43 0.52
C GLN A 280 12.19 15.06 1.87
N ARG A 281 11.94 14.25 2.92
CA ARG A 281 11.70 14.76 4.28
C ARG A 281 12.93 15.42 4.90
N GLN A 282 14.13 14.91 4.58
CA GLN A 282 15.38 15.48 5.10
C GLN A 282 15.77 16.82 4.46
N ARG A 283 15.22 17.16 3.28
CA ARG A 283 15.51 18.40 2.54
C ARG A 283 14.59 19.58 2.91
N HIS A 284 13.60 19.33 3.75
CA HIS A 284 12.58 20.29 4.19
C HIS A 284 12.46 20.36 5.71
#